data_88f7a7e31a33a6b5a3a0d664b7026226
#
_entry.id   88f7a7e31a33a6b5a3a0d664b7026226
#
_cell.length_a   1.000
_cell.length_b   1.000
_cell.length_c   1.000
_cell.angle_alpha   90.00
_cell.angle_beta   90.00
_cell.angle_gamma   90.00
#
_symmetry.space_group_name_H-M   'P 1'
#
loop_
_entity.id
_entity.type
_entity.pdbx_description
1 polymer ?
#
loop_
_entity_poly.entity_id
_entity_poly.type
_entity_poly.pdbx_seq_one_letter_code
_entity_poly.pdbx_strand_id
1 'polypeptide(L)'
;MSFKLTVLGCSSATPTLFRHSSAQILNVNERLFLIDCGEGAQMQMRRFKIKFQRIDHIFISHLHGDHYLGLVGFLLTLHLLGRKNELHLYANENLKRIIDLQFEVSETTLQYPLIFHAIEDKEPMLIYNDDNISVQTIPLLHRIPTTGFLFKEKINSEK
;
A
#
# COMPACT_ATOMS: atom_id res chain seq x y z
N MET A 1 -12.44 -0.74 -19.88
CA MET A 1 -11.57 -0.24 -18.80
C MET A 1 -12.07 -0.78 -17.46
N SER A 2 -11.18 -1.18 -16.57
CA SER A 2 -11.54 -1.68 -15.23
C SER A 2 -10.96 -0.72 -14.20
N PHE A 3 -11.82 -0.04 -13.45
CA PHE A 3 -11.47 0.78 -12.28
C PHE A 3 -12.31 0.27 -11.11
N LYS A 4 -11.71 -0.65 -10.31
CA LYS A 4 -12.44 -1.39 -9.28
C LYS A 4 -11.73 -1.31 -7.94
N LEU A 5 -12.42 -0.84 -6.91
CA LEU A 5 -11.97 -0.88 -5.53
C LEU A 5 -12.51 -2.14 -4.82
N THR A 6 -11.61 -2.87 -4.16
CA THR A 6 -11.96 -3.99 -3.29
C THR A 6 -11.52 -3.65 -1.87
N VAL A 7 -12.48 -3.52 -0.95
CA VAL A 7 -12.20 -3.29 0.46
C VAL A 7 -11.90 -4.64 1.12
N LEU A 8 -10.68 -4.82 1.60
CA LEU A 8 -10.21 -6.02 2.30
C LEU A 8 -10.47 -5.94 3.80
N GLY A 9 -10.40 -4.74 4.36
CA GLY A 9 -10.65 -4.44 5.75
C GLY A 9 -10.97 -2.96 5.95
N CYS A 10 -11.85 -2.68 6.91
CA CYS A 10 -12.31 -1.33 7.25
C CYS A 10 -12.59 -1.19 8.76
N SER A 11 -12.04 -2.07 9.60
CA SER A 11 -12.10 -1.91 11.05
C SER A 11 -11.14 -0.82 11.50
N SER A 12 -11.50 -0.13 12.58
CA SER A 12 -10.56 0.74 13.29
C SER A 12 -9.57 -0.08 14.11
N ALA A 13 -8.82 0.55 14.99
CA ALA A 13 -7.64 0.04 15.70
C ALA A 13 -7.70 -1.44 16.20
N THR A 14 -8.87 -1.95 16.50
CA THR A 14 -9.03 -3.33 17.01
C THR A 14 -9.68 -4.21 15.93
N PRO A 15 -8.98 -5.23 15.40
CA PRO A 15 -9.60 -6.18 14.50
C PRO A 15 -10.64 -7.03 15.23
N THR A 16 -11.65 -7.52 14.51
CA THR A 16 -12.67 -8.42 15.05
C THR A 16 -12.70 -9.72 14.23
N LEU A 17 -13.49 -10.71 14.67
CA LEU A 17 -13.63 -11.95 13.92
C LEU A 17 -14.17 -11.74 12.48
N PHE A 18 -14.92 -10.67 12.26
CA PHE A 18 -15.60 -10.42 10.99
C PHE A 18 -15.09 -9.18 10.25
N ARG A 19 -14.33 -8.31 10.92
CA ARG A 19 -13.79 -7.08 10.34
C ARG A 19 -12.29 -7.02 10.56
N HIS A 20 -11.57 -6.84 9.47
CA HIS A 20 -10.12 -6.74 9.45
C HIS A 20 -9.68 -5.28 9.43
N SER A 21 -8.45 -5.04 9.86
CA SER A 21 -7.79 -3.74 9.84
C SER A 21 -7.72 -3.16 8.42
N SER A 22 -7.47 -1.86 8.30
CA SER A 22 -7.53 -1.12 7.04
C SER A 22 -6.64 -1.74 5.95
N ALA A 23 -7.26 -2.13 4.85
CA ALA A 23 -6.57 -2.52 3.63
C ALA A 23 -7.54 -2.48 2.44
N GLN A 24 -7.08 -1.96 1.31
CA GLN A 24 -7.89 -1.87 0.09
C GLN A 24 -7.02 -2.18 -1.13
N ILE A 25 -7.62 -2.80 -2.15
CA ILE A 25 -6.99 -2.99 -3.47
C ILE A 25 -7.76 -2.20 -4.51
N LEU A 26 -7.07 -1.28 -5.17
CA LEU A 26 -7.56 -0.64 -6.38
C LEU A 26 -6.99 -1.38 -7.59
N ASN A 27 -7.87 -1.88 -8.46
CA ASN A 27 -7.51 -2.46 -9.75
C ASN A 27 -7.78 -1.44 -10.85
N VAL A 28 -6.74 -1.05 -11.57
CA VAL A 28 -6.84 -0.17 -12.75
C VAL A 28 -6.26 -0.92 -13.94
N ASN A 29 -7.11 -1.40 -14.83
CA ASN A 29 -6.70 -2.15 -16.03
C ASN A 29 -5.72 -3.29 -15.69
N GLU A 30 -6.09 -4.13 -14.72
CA GLU A 30 -5.32 -5.28 -14.24
C GLU A 30 -4.02 -4.94 -13.47
N ARG A 31 -3.71 -3.67 -13.20
CA ARG A 31 -2.66 -3.25 -12.27
C ARG A 31 -3.25 -3.04 -10.90
N LEU A 32 -2.58 -3.56 -9.88
CA LEU A 32 -3.07 -3.56 -8.52
C LEU A 32 -2.28 -2.58 -7.66
N PHE A 33 -3.01 -1.69 -7.01
CA PHE A 33 -2.51 -0.73 -6.04
C PHE A 33 -3.05 -1.11 -4.65
N LEU A 34 -2.15 -1.34 -3.69
CA LEU A 34 -2.53 -1.60 -2.30
C LEU A 34 -2.57 -0.29 -1.52
N ILE A 35 -3.67 -0.02 -0.85
CA ILE A 35 -3.86 1.16 0.00
C ILE A 35 -4.08 0.66 1.41
N ASP A 36 -3.17 1.02 2.31
CA ASP A 36 -2.98 0.46 3.64
C ASP A 36 -2.76 -1.07 3.64
N CYS A 37 -2.10 -1.55 4.68
CA CYS A 37 -1.78 -2.96 4.87
C CYS A 37 -1.83 -3.30 6.36
N GLY A 38 -3.01 -3.20 6.96
CA GLY A 38 -3.22 -3.55 8.35
C GLY A 38 -3.08 -5.05 8.60
N GLU A 39 -3.14 -5.43 9.87
CA GLU A 39 -3.05 -6.83 10.29
C GLU A 39 -4.11 -7.69 9.57
N GLY A 40 -3.69 -8.86 9.09
CA GLY A 40 -4.56 -9.80 8.37
C GLY A 40 -4.82 -9.45 6.90
N ALA A 41 -4.28 -8.34 6.37
CA ALA A 41 -4.47 -7.93 4.97
C ALA A 41 -4.11 -9.06 3.98
N GLN A 42 -3.01 -9.79 4.20
CA GLN A 42 -2.61 -10.92 3.34
C GLN A 42 -3.66 -12.04 3.31
N MET A 43 -4.26 -12.34 4.45
CA MET A 43 -5.30 -13.39 4.53
C MET A 43 -6.53 -12.99 3.73
N GLN A 44 -6.91 -11.71 3.80
CA GLN A 44 -8.01 -11.19 3.00
C GLN A 44 -7.66 -11.16 1.50
N MET A 45 -6.45 -10.76 1.14
CA MET A 45 -6.01 -10.85 -0.26
C MET A 45 -6.15 -12.27 -0.81
N ARG A 46 -5.77 -13.31 -0.02
CA ARG A 46 -5.96 -14.71 -0.41
C ARG A 46 -7.43 -15.07 -0.56
N ARG A 47 -8.27 -14.67 0.40
CA ARG A 47 -9.73 -14.89 0.37
C ARG A 47 -10.37 -14.28 -0.87
N PHE A 48 -9.96 -13.07 -1.24
CA PHE A 48 -10.44 -12.36 -2.44
C PHE A 48 -9.67 -12.74 -3.72
N LYS A 49 -8.77 -13.75 -3.66
CA LYS A 49 -7.98 -14.24 -4.79
C LYS A 49 -7.13 -13.16 -5.47
N ILE A 50 -6.64 -12.19 -4.70
CA ILE A 50 -5.74 -11.15 -5.17
C ILE A 50 -4.37 -11.77 -5.49
N LYS A 51 -3.84 -11.48 -6.67
CA LYS A 51 -2.53 -11.95 -7.12
C LYS A 51 -1.43 -11.03 -6.55
N PHE A 52 -0.74 -11.46 -5.49
CA PHE A 52 0.28 -10.68 -4.78
C PHE A 52 1.36 -10.09 -5.70
N GLN A 53 1.85 -10.90 -6.65
CA GLN A 53 2.92 -10.51 -7.60
C GLN A 53 2.50 -9.40 -8.58
N ARG A 54 1.22 -9.04 -8.64
CA ARG A 54 0.69 -7.93 -9.47
C ARG A 54 0.55 -6.63 -8.71
N ILE A 55 0.89 -6.62 -7.43
CA ILE A 55 0.91 -5.40 -6.60
C ILE A 55 2.30 -4.80 -6.74
N ASP A 56 2.42 -3.71 -7.48
CA ASP A 56 3.70 -3.01 -7.69
C ASP A 56 3.77 -1.70 -6.91
N HIS A 57 2.66 -1.22 -6.38
CA HIS A 57 2.58 0.04 -5.63
C HIS A 57 1.78 -0.15 -4.34
N ILE A 58 2.34 0.30 -3.22
CA ILE A 58 1.72 0.30 -1.89
C ILE A 58 1.71 1.71 -1.34
N PHE A 59 0.57 2.16 -0.84
CA PHE A 59 0.37 3.48 -0.25
C PHE A 59 -0.08 3.31 1.19
N ILE A 60 0.68 3.85 2.15
CA ILE A 60 0.32 3.82 3.57
C ILE A 60 -0.09 5.21 4.03
N SER A 61 -1.31 5.33 4.49
CA SER A 61 -1.92 6.61 4.86
C SER A 61 -1.28 7.22 6.10
N HIS A 62 -1.03 6.44 7.13
CA HIS A 62 -0.38 6.86 8.38
C HIS A 62 0.09 5.67 9.22
N LEU A 63 0.79 5.95 10.33
CA LEU A 63 1.49 4.95 11.13
C LEU A 63 0.74 4.49 12.39
N HIS A 64 -0.60 4.52 12.39
CA HIS A 64 -1.35 3.70 13.35
C HIS A 64 -1.32 2.23 12.92
N GLY A 65 -1.20 1.32 13.88
CA GLY A 65 -0.93 -0.09 13.63
C GLY A 65 -1.93 -0.77 12.70
N ASP A 66 -3.20 -0.41 12.79
CA ASP A 66 -4.28 -0.92 11.95
C ASP A 66 -4.16 -0.55 10.46
N HIS A 67 -3.19 0.31 10.09
CA HIS A 67 -2.92 0.71 8.71
C HIS A 67 -1.66 0.09 8.10
N TYR A 68 -0.70 -0.41 8.91
CA TYR A 68 0.58 -0.89 8.34
C TYR A 68 1.16 -2.16 8.99
N LEU A 69 0.67 -2.66 10.13
CA LEU A 69 1.30 -3.80 10.83
C LEU A 69 1.32 -5.11 10.02
N GLY A 70 0.50 -5.25 8.99
CA GLY A 70 0.56 -6.36 8.04
C GLY A 70 1.63 -6.22 6.96
N LEU A 71 2.23 -5.03 6.81
CA LEU A 71 3.11 -4.70 5.69
C LEU A 71 4.40 -5.51 5.69
N VAL A 72 5.13 -5.57 6.80
CA VAL A 72 6.41 -6.30 6.87
C VAL A 72 6.20 -7.77 6.51
N GLY A 73 5.16 -8.41 7.08
CA GLY A 73 4.81 -9.77 6.73
C GLY A 73 4.47 -9.94 5.24
N PHE A 74 3.84 -8.95 4.63
CA PHE A 74 3.54 -8.97 3.18
C PHE A 74 4.81 -8.84 2.33
N LEU A 75 5.74 -7.94 2.69
CA LEU A 75 7.04 -7.79 2.02
C LEU A 75 7.84 -9.09 2.06
N LEU A 76 7.88 -9.76 3.21
CA LEU A 76 8.54 -11.06 3.38
C LEU A 76 7.84 -12.16 2.57
N THR A 77 6.53 -12.15 2.49
CA THR A 77 5.78 -13.11 1.66
C THR A 77 6.12 -12.94 0.18
N LEU A 78 6.22 -11.71 -0.33
CA LEU A 78 6.65 -11.45 -1.70
C LEU A 78 8.08 -11.96 -1.96
N HIS A 79 9.00 -11.77 -0.99
CA HIS A 79 10.36 -12.32 -1.03
C HIS A 79 10.34 -13.86 -1.13
N LEU A 80 9.61 -14.54 -0.26
CA LEU A 80 9.48 -16.00 -0.24
C LEU A 80 8.83 -16.56 -1.51
N LEU A 81 7.92 -15.82 -2.12
CA LEU A 81 7.29 -16.16 -3.39
C LEU A 81 8.16 -15.83 -4.61
N GLY A 82 9.42 -15.43 -4.39
CA GLY A 82 10.41 -15.24 -5.44
C GLY A 82 10.22 -13.99 -6.28
N ARG A 83 9.61 -12.92 -5.72
CA ARG A 83 9.51 -11.62 -6.42
C ARG A 83 10.88 -11.14 -6.88
N LYS A 84 10.95 -10.61 -8.08
CA LYS A 84 12.16 -9.98 -8.66
C LYS A 84 11.91 -8.52 -9.10
N ASN A 85 10.67 -8.21 -9.45
CA ASN A 85 10.30 -6.88 -9.91
C ASN A 85 10.30 -5.88 -8.75
N GLU A 86 10.58 -4.64 -9.06
CA GLU A 86 10.51 -3.53 -8.11
C GLU A 86 9.15 -3.45 -7.41
N LEU A 87 9.16 -3.03 -6.16
CA LEU A 87 7.97 -2.70 -5.38
C LEU A 87 8.12 -1.28 -4.86
N HIS A 88 7.17 -0.42 -5.19
CA HIS A 88 7.16 0.97 -4.77
C HIS A 88 6.31 1.15 -3.52
N LEU A 89 6.88 1.73 -2.46
CA LEU A 89 6.22 2.00 -1.19
C LEU A 89 6.18 3.51 -0.92
N TYR A 90 4.98 4.05 -0.84
CA TYR A 90 4.69 5.46 -0.60
C TYR A 90 4.18 5.64 0.83
N ALA A 91 4.93 6.30 1.69
CA ALA A 91 4.58 6.45 3.10
C ALA A 91 5.35 7.60 3.79
N ASN A 92 4.94 7.94 5.01
CA ASN A 92 5.75 8.77 5.88
C ASN A 92 7.15 8.16 6.12
N GLU A 93 8.20 8.98 6.12
CA GLU A 93 9.59 8.53 6.23
C GLU A 93 9.88 7.63 7.45
N ASN A 94 9.16 7.82 8.55
CA ASN A 94 9.33 6.99 9.73
C ASN A 94 9.01 5.50 9.48
N LEU A 95 8.17 5.18 8.49
CA LEU A 95 7.91 3.78 8.13
C LEU A 95 9.15 3.10 7.58
N LYS A 96 9.97 3.82 6.82
CA LYS A 96 11.25 3.28 6.33
C LYS A 96 12.15 2.84 7.48
N ARG A 97 12.26 3.66 8.54
CA ARG A 97 13.07 3.33 9.72
C ARG A 97 12.56 2.07 10.43
N ILE A 98 11.25 1.88 10.51
CA ILE A 98 10.64 0.67 11.10
C ILE A 98 11.00 -0.56 10.27
N ILE A 99 10.86 -0.48 8.95
CA ILE A 99 11.14 -1.59 8.03
C ILE A 99 12.63 -1.93 8.03
N ASP A 100 13.51 -0.92 7.95
CA ASP A 100 14.95 -1.09 7.96
C ASP A 100 15.41 -1.78 9.25
N LEU A 101 14.93 -1.31 10.41
CA LEU A 101 15.24 -1.93 11.71
C LEU A 101 14.74 -3.38 11.78
N GLN A 102 13.52 -3.64 11.30
CA GLN A 102 12.96 -5.00 11.30
C GLN A 102 13.80 -5.94 10.44
N PHE A 103 14.26 -5.50 9.28
CA PHE A 103 15.09 -6.32 8.40
C PHE A 103 16.52 -6.48 8.92
N GLU A 104 17.09 -5.44 9.53
CA GLU A 104 18.41 -5.49 10.19
C GLU A 104 18.41 -6.54 11.30
N VAL A 105 17.50 -6.44 12.28
CA VAL A 105 17.47 -7.34 13.44
C VAL A 105 17.06 -8.78 13.10
N SER A 106 16.36 -8.99 11.98
CA SER A 106 16.00 -10.33 11.48
C SER A 106 16.99 -10.87 10.44
N GLU A 107 18.10 -10.17 10.20
CA GLU A 107 19.12 -10.51 9.20
C GLU A 107 18.51 -10.83 7.82
N THR A 108 17.48 -10.07 7.45
CA THR A 108 16.72 -10.31 6.20
C THR A 108 17.17 -9.37 5.10
N THR A 109 17.50 -9.91 3.93
CA THR A 109 17.74 -9.14 2.70
C THR A 109 16.70 -9.53 1.66
N LEU A 110 15.90 -8.57 1.21
CA LEU A 110 14.91 -8.79 0.15
C LEU A 110 15.62 -9.11 -1.18
N GLN A 111 15.09 -10.09 -1.93
CA GLN A 111 15.60 -10.44 -3.26
C GLN A 111 15.02 -9.61 -4.41
N TYR A 112 14.33 -8.54 -4.09
CA TYR A 112 13.76 -7.59 -5.03
C TYR A 112 13.98 -6.15 -4.55
N PRO A 113 14.06 -5.17 -5.46
CA PRO A 113 14.16 -3.77 -5.07
C PRO A 113 12.90 -3.27 -4.37
N LEU A 114 13.02 -2.76 -3.14
CA LEU A 114 11.98 -1.99 -2.47
C LEU A 114 12.31 -0.51 -2.60
N ILE A 115 11.57 0.20 -3.45
CA ILE A 115 11.76 1.62 -3.73
C ILE A 115 10.86 2.42 -2.80
N PHE A 116 11.47 3.11 -1.85
CA PHE A 116 10.72 3.93 -0.89
C PHE A 116 10.55 5.36 -1.39
N HIS A 117 9.33 5.85 -1.35
CA HIS A 117 8.95 7.22 -1.67
C HIS A 117 8.42 7.89 -0.41
N ALA A 118 9.19 8.79 0.17
CA ALA A 118 8.78 9.56 1.33
C ALA A 118 7.64 10.52 0.97
N ILE A 119 6.57 10.51 1.76
CA ILE A 119 5.43 11.42 1.63
C ILE A 119 5.49 12.44 2.76
N GLU A 120 5.37 13.71 2.41
CA GLU A 120 5.09 14.80 3.35
C GLU A 120 3.59 15.08 3.40
N ASP A 121 3.07 15.39 4.59
CA ASP A 121 1.65 15.61 4.86
C ASP A 121 1.24 17.09 4.85
N LYS A 122 2.11 17.97 4.35
CA LYS A 122 1.91 19.43 4.43
C LYS A 122 1.06 19.99 3.29
N GLU A 123 1.32 19.52 2.08
CA GLU A 123 0.66 20.01 0.86
C GLU A 123 0.31 18.86 -0.08
N PRO A 124 -0.73 19.02 -0.94
CA PRO A 124 -1.03 18.03 -1.97
C PRO A 124 0.13 17.86 -2.93
N MET A 125 0.57 16.62 -3.15
CA MET A 125 1.68 16.28 -4.04
C MET A 125 1.24 15.23 -5.06
N LEU A 126 1.67 15.37 -6.32
CA LEU A 126 1.57 14.32 -7.32
C LEU A 126 2.69 13.30 -7.05
N ILE A 127 2.34 12.11 -6.56
CA ILE A 127 3.30 11.08 -6.13
C ILE A 127 3.44 9.91 -7.12
N TYR A 128 2.47 9.74 -7.99
CA TYR A 128 2.51 8.75 -9.07
C TYR A 128 1.76 9.26 -10.29
N ASN A 129 2.28 8.99 -11.47
CA ASN A 129 1.67 9.42 -12.72
C ASN A 129 2.13 8.55 -13.89
N ASP A 130 1.17 7.98 -14.62
CA ASP A 130 1.39 7.26 -15.88
C ASP A 130 0.30 7.59 -16.91
N ASP A 131 0.21 6.83 -17.99
CA ASP A 131 -0.74 7.08 -19.08
C ASP A 131 -2.21 6.83 -18.69
N ASN A 132 -2.47 6.05 -17.64
CA ASN A 132 -3.82 5.63 -17.27
C ASN A 132 -4.32 6.23 -15.96
N ILE A 133 -3.40 6.56 -15.02
CA ILE A 133 -3.78 7.00 -13.68
C ILE A 133 -2.75 7.98 -13.11
N SER A 134 -3.23 8.91 -12.32
CA SER A 134 -2.40 9.72 -11.42
C SER A 134 -2.82 9.52 -9.97
N VAL A 135 -1.85 9.63 -9.05
CA VAL A 135 -2.10 9.58 -7.60
C VAL A 135 -1.55 10.84 -6.96
N GLN A 136 -2.42 11.54 -6.25
CA GLN A 136 -2.09 12.77 -5.53
C GLN A 136 -2.35 12.56 -4.03
N THR A 137 -1.50 13.13 -3.19
CA THR A 137 -1.71 13.17 -1.74
C THR A 137 -2.76 14.20 -1.37
N ILE A 138 -3.48 13.91 -0.28
CA ILE A 138 -4.42 14.83 0.37
C ILE A 138 -4.03 14.91 1.84
N PRO A 139 -3.44 16.03 2.32
CA PRO A 139 -3.15 16.21 3.73
C PRO A 139 -4.43 16.11 4.56
N LEU A 140 -4.40 15.33 5.63
CA LEU A 140 -5.55 15.12 6.51
C LEU A 140 -5.22 15.56 7.93
N LEU A 141 -6.19 16.19 8.59
CA LEU A 141 -6.06 16.55 10.00
C LEU A 141 -6.25 15.31 10.88
N HIS A 142 -5.19 14.89 11.53
CA HIS A 142 -5.19 13.77 12.47
C HIS A 142 -4.15 13.99 13.57
N ARG A 143 -4.13 13.12 14.60
CA ARG A 143 -3.18 13.22 15.72
C ARG A 143 -1.72 13.00 15.32
N ILE A 144 -1.48 12.23 14.26
CA ILE A 144 -0.17 12.00 13.66
C ILE A 144 -0.20 12.35 12.17
N PRO A 145 0.95 12.57 11.52
CA PRO A 145 1.02 12.80 10.09
C PRO A 145 0.18 11.80 9.29
N THR A 146 -0.81 12.29 8.55
CA THR A 146 -1.80 11.44 7.86
C THR A 146 -2.08 11.99 6.47
N THR A 147 -2.07 11.09 5.50
CA THR A 147 -2.26 11.40 4.08
C THR A 147 -3.40 10.56 3.51
N GLY A 148 -4.37 11.21 2.90
CA GLY A 148 -5.30 10.57 1.97
C GLY A 148 -4.72 10.49 0.57
N PHE A 149 -5.31 9.66 -0.30
CA PHE A 149 -4.85 9.47 -1.67
C PHE A 149 -5.99 9.66 -2.66
N LEU A 150 -5.79 10.57 -3.61
CA LEU A 150 -6.68 10.78 -4.74
C LEU A 150 -6.15 10.01 -5.95
N PHE A 151 -6.84 8.93 -6.31
CA PHE A 151 -6.59 8.18 -7.53
C PHE A 151 -7.49 8.70 -8.65
N LYS A 152 -6.90 9.24 -9.70
CA LYS A 152 -7.63 9.84 -10.81
C LYS A 152 -7.30 9.09 -12.11
N GLU A 153 -8.33 8.45 -12.68
CA GLU A 153 -8.21 7.83 -14.00
C GLU A 153 -8.02 8.90 -15.09
N LYS A 154 -7.13 8.62 -16.03
CA LYS A 154 -6.94 9.44 -17.22
C LYS A 154 -7.77 8.86 -18.35
N ILE A 155 -8.76 9.61 -18.79
CA ILE A 155 -9.57 9.26 -19.96
C ILE A 155 -8.77 9.70 -21.18
N ASN A 156 -8.24 8.75 -21.93
CA ASN A 156 -7.69 9.07 -23.26
C ASN A 156 -8.85 9.45 -24.16
N SER A 157 -8.94 10.73 -24.49
CA SER A 157 -9.98 11.30 -25.38
C SER A 157 -9.77 10.96 -26.86
N GLU A 158 -8.87 10.03 -27.19
CA GLU A 158 -8.61 9.57 -28.55
C GLU A 158 -9.00 8.08 -28.67
N LYS A 159 -10.26 7.85 -29.01
CA LYS A 159 -10.76 6.70 -29.78
C LYS A 159 -11.98 7.11 -30.59
#